data_316cbd6a869942fa021af8d7bfb3f901
#
_entry.id   316cbd6a869942fa021af8d7bfb3f901
#
_cell.length_a   1.000
_cell.length_b   1.000
_cell.length_c   1.000
_cell.angle_alpha   90.00
_cell.angle_beta   90.00
_cell.angle_gamma   90.00
#
_symmetry.space_group_name_H-M   'P 1'
#
loop_
_entity.id
_entity.type
_entity.pdbx_description
1 polymer ?
#
loop_
_entity_poly.entity_id
_entity_poly.type
_entity_poly.pdbx_seq_one_letter_code
_entity_poly.pdbx_strand_id
1 'polypeptide(L)'
;FLNYRNKNHVAYLKGVDSNYLNVIENKTFLSSGNWFNEEFDEIVIGGGIAQILSLGIYDYNDFLILTVPKRKATSQLKDPFINKTSLVSGIYSVSEDLDKKYIFSSIPFALDLFQRKQNTYSSLELKLDQKINRETLEKNISDLFEIPLRMRSRTELNAALFKMLKTEQMAIYLI
;
A
#
# COMPACT_ATOMS: atom_id res chain seq x y z
N PHE A 1 3.08 3.13 -12.44
CA PHE A 1 4.27 3.97 -12.59
C PHE A 1 4.05 5.30 -11.91
N LEU A 2 5.10 5.84 -11.31
CA LEU A 2 5.17 7.17 -10.77
C LEU A 2 6.07 8.01 -11.67
N ASN A 3 5.65 9.22 -12.00
CA ASN A 3 6.44 10.18 -12.73
C ASN A 3 6.43 11.51 -11.99
N TYR A 4 7.60 12.05 -11.73
CA TYR A 4 7.78 13.36 -11.13
C TYR A 4 8.93 14.08 -11.82
N ARG A 5 8.64 15.23 -12.46
CA ARG A 5 9.59 15.91 -13.36
C ARG A 5 10.14 14.94 -14.40
N ASN A 6 11.46 14.73 -14.40
CA ASN A 6 12.13 13.84 -15.36
C ASN A 6 12.51 12.48 -14.74
N LYS A 7 11.92 12.11 -13.60
CA LYS A 7 12.20 10.89 -12.87
C LYS A 7 11.01 9.96 -12.84
N ASN A 8 11.29 8.67 -12.94
CA ASN A 8 10.27 7.63 -12.94
C ASN A 8 10.59 6.56 -11.90
N HIS A 9 9.55 5.99 -11.32
CA HIS A 9 9.67 4.85 -10.41
C HIS A 9 8.43 3.94 -10.52
N VAL A 10 8.61 2.66 -10.18
CA VAL A 10 7.51 1.69 -10.10
C VAL A 10 7.17 1.45 -8.64
N ALA A 11 5.92 1.66 -8.26
CA ALA A 11 5.46 1.40 -6.91
C ALA A 11 4.10 0.69 -6.91
N TYR A 12 3.77 0.09 -5.77
CA TYR A 12 2.44 -0.45 -5.50
C TYR A 12 1.63 0.59 -4.74
N LEU A 13 0.45 0.92 -5.27
CA LEU A 13 -0.50 1.79 -4.59
C LEU A 13 -1.40 0.95 -3.69
N LYS A 14 -1.47 1.32 -2.43
CA LYS A 14 -2.39 0.79 -1.44
C LYS A 14 -3.43 1.85 -1.07
N GLY A 15 -4.66 1.68 -1.56
CA GLY A 15 -5.80 2.48 -1.13
C GLY A 15 -6.29 1.97 0.22
N VAL A 16 -6.36 2.84 1.22
CA VAL A 16 -6.73 2.50 2.59
C VAL A 16 -7.76 3.48 3.14
N ASP A 17 -8.49 3.06 4.16
CA ASP A 17 -9.46 3.88 4.86
C ASP A 17 -8.84 4.65 6.04
N SER A 18 -9.62 5.50 6.69
CA SER A 18 -9.21 6.29 7.86
C SER A 18 -8.80 5.44 9.06
N ASN A 19 -9.26 4.18 9.15
CA ASN A 19 -8.92 3.28 10.24
C ASN A 19 -7.57 2.59 10.08
N TYR A 20 -6.95 2.67 8.91
CA TYR A 20 -5.70 1.98 8.61
C TYR A 20 -4.60 2.28 9.63
N LEU A 21 -4.46 3.53 10.06
CA LEU A 21 -3.46 3.93 11.07
C LEU A 21 -3.71 3.29 12.44
N ASN A 22 -4.94 2.91 12.76
CA ASN A 22 -5.28 2.21 14.00
C ASN A 22 -4.92 0.72 13.94
N VAL A 23 -4.85 0.15 12.73
CA VAL A 23 -4.49 -1.25 12.49
C VAL A 23 -2.97 -1.44 12.52
N ILE A 24 -2.21 -0.49 11.97
CA ILE A 24 -0.75 -0.52 12.04
C ILE A 24 -0.29 -0.06 13.43
N GLU A 25 0.53 -0.87 14.09
CA GLU A 25 0.99 -0.60 15.48
C GLU A 25 2.03 0.52 15.57
N ASN A 26 2.61 0.93 14.47
CA ASN A 26 3.73 1.86 14.45
C ASN A 26 3.23 3.32 14.43
N LYS A 27 3.24 3.96 15.61
CA LYS A 27 2.86 5.39 15.75
C LYS A 27 3.85 6.36 15.10
N THR A 28 5.07 5.91 14.81
CA THR A 28 6.12 6.70 14.15
C THR A 28 6.23 6.39 12.66
N PHE A 29 5.14 5.96 12.06
CA PHE A 29 5.09 5.59 10.65
C PHE A 29 5.48 6.74 9.72
N LEU A 30 4.96 7.96 9.97
CA LEU A 30 5.33 9.14 9.21
C LEU A 30 6.64 9.73 9.71
N SER A 31 7.58 9.93 8.79
CA SER A 31 8.84 10.64 9.04
C SER A 31 8.73 12.14 8.75
N SER A 32 7.80 12.55 7.88
CA SER A 32 7.58 13.95 7.52
C SER A 32 6.16 14.15 6.97
N GLY A 33 5.61 15.35 7.17
CA GLY A 33 4.29 15.73 6.68
C GLY A 33 3.14 15.13 7.47
N ASN A 34 2.00 14.95 6.80
CA ASN A 34 0.76 14.46 7.38
C ASN A 34 0.24 13.25 6.59
N TRP A 35 -0.63 12.45 7.24
CA TRP A 35 -1.41 11.47 6.53
C TRP A 35 -2.35 12.18 5.55
N PHE A 36 -2.64 11.56 4.41
CA PHE A 36 -3.49 12.14 3.38
C PHE A 36 -4.90 12.46 3.92
N ASN A 37 -5.49 13.52 3.38
CA ASN A 37 -6.92 13.81 3.57
C ASN A 37 -7.70 13.07 2.47
N GLU A 38 -8.79 12.37 2.86
CA GLU A 38 -9.63 11.59 1.94
C GLU A 38 -10.41 12.46 0.94
N GLU A 39 -10.61 13.74 1.26
CA GLU A 39 -11.31 14.70 0.39
C GLU A 39 -10.44 15.23 -0.75
N PHE A 40 -9.13 15.07 -0.65
CA PHE A 40 -8.17 15.57 -1.63
C PHE A 40 -7.40 14.44 -2.31
N ASP A 41 -6.90 14.72 -3.52
CA ASP A 41 -6.03 13.80 -4.25
C ASP A 41 -4.61 13.82 -3.65
N GLU A 42 -4.52 13.47 -2.37
CA GLU A 42 -3.28 13.40 -1.60
C GLU A 42 -2.81 11.96 -1.44
N ILE A 43 -1.50 11.79 -1.38
CA ILE A 43 -0.86 10.49 -1.13
C ILE A 43 0.30 10.60 -0.15
N VAL A 44 0.60 9.47 0.48
CA VAL A 44 1.77 9.29 1.33
C VAL A 44 2.73 8.30 0.65
N ILE A 45 3.99 8.69 0.54
CA ILE A 45 5.02 7.90 -0.14
C ILE A 45 6.09 7.43 0.83
N GLY A 46 6.81 6.36 0.47
CA GLY A 46 7.97 5.92 1.24
C GLY A 46 9.19 6.83 1.04
N GLY A 47 10.02 6.96 2.07
CA GLY A 47 11.23 7.77 2.04
C GLY A 47 12.20 7.38 0.92
N GLY A 48 12.28 6.09 0.60
CA GLY A 48 13.07 5.60 -0.53
C GLY A 48 12.55 6.10 -1.89
N ILE A 49 11.21 6.16 -2.07
CA ILE A 49 10.60 6.72 -3.28
C ILE A 49 10.85 8.23 -3.34
N ALA A 50 10.68 8.96 -2.23
CA ALA A 50 10.95 10.39 -2.15
C ALA A 50 12.39 10.71 -2.58
N GLN A 51 13.35 9.94 -2.12
CA GLN A 51 14.76 10.08 -2.47
C GLN A 51 15.01 9.81 -3.97
N ILE A 52 14.48 8.71 -4.52
CA ILE A 52 14.64 8.35 -5.93
C ILE A 52 14.09 9.44 -6.84
N LEU A 53 12.89 9.93 -6.54
CA LEU A 53 12.23 10.96 -7.33
C LEU A 53 12.74 12.37 -7.02
N SER A 54 13.52 12.56 -5.95
CA SER A 54 13.90 13.88 -5.38
C SER A 54 12.68 14.75 -5.12
N LEU A 55 11.66 14.16 -4.52
CA LEU A 55 10.36 14.76 -4.28
C LEU A 55 10.20 15.05 -2.80
N GLY A 56 9.74 16.30 -2.49
CA GLY A 56 9.35 16.71 -1.15
C GLY A 56 7.83 16.65 -0.94
N ILE A 57 7.40 17.01 0.28
CA ILE A 57 5.98 17.16 0.59
C ILE A 57 5.46 18.52 0.14
N TYR A 58 4.17 18.58 -0.23
CA TYR A 58 3.45 19.82 -0.60
C TYR A 58 4.14 20.66 -1.69
N ASP A 59 4.72 19.98 -2.73
CA ASP A 59 5.20 20.69 -3.90
C ASP A 59 4.01 21.05 -4.80
N TYR A 60 3.57 22.31 -4.69
CA TYR A 60 2.45 22.83 -5.49
C TYR A 60 2.86 23.28 -6.91
N ASN A 61 4.16 23.31 -7.20
CA ASN A 61 4.63 23.65 -8.54
C ASN A 61 4.63 22.44 -9.48
N ASP A 62 4.92 21.24 -8.92
CA ASP A 62 4.98 20.00 -9.66
C ASP A 62 4.22 18.89 -8.93
N PHE A 63 3.24 18.31 -9.58
CA PHE A 63 2.48 17.18 -9.03
C PHE A 63 3.11 15.85 -9.38
N LEU A 64 2.97 14.89 -8.50
CA LEU A 64 3.31 13.51 -8.82
C LEU A 64 2.23 12.91 -9.75
N ILE A 65 2.65 12.34 -10.86
CA ILE A 65 1.77 11.71 -11.84
C ILE A 65 1.80 10.19 -11.61
N LEU A 66 0.63 9.62 -11.36
CA LEU A 66 0.44 8.17 -11.28
C LEU A 66 -0.12 7.68 -12.61
N THR A 67 0.56 6.71 -13.22
CA THR A 67 0.19 6.13 -14.51
C THR A 67 -0.09 4.65 -14.35
N VAL A 68 -1.27 4.19 -14.75
CA VAL A 68 -1.65 2.77 -14.75
C VAL A 68 -2.19 2.36 -16.13
N PRO A 69 -2.00 1.09 -16.55
CA PRO A 69 -2.56 0.61 -17.81
C PRO A 69 -4.08 0.45 -17.72
N LYS A 70 -4.80 0.80 -18.77
CA LYS A 70 -6.24 0.52 -18.88
C LYS A 70 -6.48 -0.99 -18.98
N ARG A 71 -7.46 -1.50 -18.26
CA ARG A 71 -7.76 -2.95 -18.22
C ARG A 71 -8.30 -3.52 -19.52
N LYS A 72 -9.02 -2.71 -20.31
CA LYS A 72 -9.55 -3.07 -21.62
C LYS A 72 -8.89 -2.17 -22.66
N ALA A 73 -7.69 -2.55 -23.08
CA ALA A 73 -7.09 -1.97 -24.27
C ALA A 73 -7.72 -2.66 -25.49
N THR A 74 -8.77 -2.07 -26.06
CA THR A 74 -9.13 -2.38 -27.44
C THR A 74 -8.07 -1.72 -28.35
N SER A 75 -7.64 -2.42 -29.39
CA SER A 75 -6.60 -1.98 -30.34
C SER A 75 -6.82 -0.61 -31.00
N GLN A 76 -7.94 0.04 -30.73
CA GLN A 76 -8.34 1.36 -31.25
C GLN A 76 -8.21 2.50 -30.21
N LEU A 77 -7.77 2.24 -28.97
CA LEU A 77 -7.63 3.31 -27.97
C LEU A 77 -6.36 4.13 -28.26
N LYS A 78 -6.54 5.41 -28.52
CA LYS A 78 -5.45 6.38 -28.72
C LYS A 78 -4.54 6.50 -27.49
N ASP A 79 -5.03 6.18 -26.29
CA ASP A 79 -4.29 6.24 -25.04
C ASP A 79 -4.53 4.98 -24.19
N PRO A 80 -3.54 4.09 -24.05
CA PRO A 80 -3.66 2.85 -23.29
C PRO A 80 -3.47 3.03 -21.77
N PHE A 81 -3.16 4.24 -21.31
CA PHE A 81 -2.89 4.53 -19.90
C PHE A 81 -3.93 5.45 -19.28
N ILE A 82 -4.01 5.41 -17.97
CA ILE A 82 -4.74 6.35 -17.12
C ILE A 82 -3.68 7.10 -16.34
N ASN A 83 -3.77 8.43 -16.38
CA ASN A 83 -2.90 9.31 -15.61
C ASN A 83 -3.75 10.03 -14.57
N LYS A 84 -3.26 10.09 -13.34
CA LYS A 84 -3.85 10.89 -12.27
C LYS A 84 -2.75 11.64 -11.54
N THR A 85 -2.96 12.93 -11.31
CA THR A 85 -2.05 13.76 -10.54
C THR A 85 -2.38 13.67 -9.06
N SER A 86 -1.38 13.79 -8.23
CA SER A 86 -1.55 13.79 -6.77
C SER A 86 -0.51 14.68 -6.09
N LEU A 87 -0.89 15.24 -4.96
CA LEU A 87 0.00 15.95 -4.06
C LEU A 87 0.55 14.98 -3.01
N VAL A 88 1.85 15.04 -2.74
CA VAL A 88 2.45 14.27 -1.65
C VAL A 88 2.29 15.04 -0.35
N SER A 89 1.45 14.53 0.55
CA SER A 89 1.17 15.13 1.86
C SER A 89 2.09 14.61 2.97
N GLY A 90 2.66 13.42 2.80
CA GLY A 90 3.52 12.83 3.81
C GLY A 90 4.52 11.82 3.26
N ILE A 91 5.58 11.63 4.02
CA ILE A 91 6.62 10.64 3.77
C ILE A 91 6.69 9.71 4.97
N TYR A 92 6.61 8.40 4.75
CA TYR A 92 6.78 7.40 5.79
C TYR A 92 8.16 6.74 5.70
N SER A 93 8.62 6.16 6.81
CA SER A 93 9.83 5.36 6.87
C SER A 93 9.65 4.17 7.81
N VAL A 94 9.83 2.98 7.27
CA VAL A 94 9.69 1.70 7.99
C VAL A 94 10.89 0.80 7.74
N SER A 95 11.19 0.54 6.48
CA SER A 95 12.34 -0.23 6.04
C SER A 95 12.67 0.12 4.60
N GLU A 96 13.93 -0.04 4.21
CA GLU A 96 14.42 0.32 2.89
C GLU A 96 13.59 -0.32 1.76
N ASP A 97 13.25 -1.60 1.90
CA ASP A 97 12.47 -2.34 0.89
C ASP A 97 11.03 -1.83 0.78
N LEU A 98 10.37 -1.54 1.90
CA LEU A 98 8.99 -1.04 1.91
C LEU A 98 8.93 0.41 1.43
N ASP A 99 9.89 1.22 1.86
CA ASP A 99 9.96 2.65 1.55
C ASP A 99 10.22 2.93 0.06
N LYS A 100 10.79 1.96 -0.67
CA LYS A 100 10.98 2.02 -2.12
C LYS A 100 9.82 1.40 -2.92
N LYS A 101 8.88 0.72 -2.25
CA LYS A 101 7.92 -0.15 -2.92
C LYS A 101 6.48 0.31 -2.83
N TYR A 102 6.06 0.90 -1.73
CA TYR A 102 4.65 1.21 -1.49
C TYR A 102 4.37 2.70 -1.39
N ILE A 103 3.17 3.07 -1.85
CA ILE A 103 2.55 4.38 -1.63
C ILE A 103 1.13 4.17 -1.12
N PHE A 104 0.63 5.11 -0.34
CA PHE A 104 -0.70 5.06 0.26
C PHE A 104 -1.57 6.20 -0.25
N SER A 105 -2.83 5.90 -0.52
CA SER A 105 -3.87 6.86 -0.88
C SER A 105 -5.18 6.52 -0.19
N SER A 106 -6.16 7.39 -0.31
CA SER A 106 -7.53 7.05 0.04
C SER A 106 -8.08 5.94 -0.88
N ILE A 107 -9.07 5.17 -0.38
CA ILE A 107 -9.78 4.17 -1.19
C ILE A 107 -10.45 4.81 -2.41
N PRO A 108 -11.18 5.95 -2.29
CA PRO A 108 -11.77 6.60 -3.46
C PRO A 108 -10.76 6.95 -4.54
N PHE A 109 -9.59 7.50 -4.16
CA PHE A 109 -8.51 7.80 -5.10
C PHE A 109 -8.04 6.54 -5.86
N ALA A 110 -7.80 5.45 -5.13
CA ALA A 110 -7.35 4.20 -5.73
C ALA A 110 -8.41 3.58 -6.66
N LEU A 111 -9.69 3.58 -6.25
CA LEU A 111 -10.79 3.07 -7.08
C LEU A 111 -10.92 3.86 -8.39
N ASP A 112 -10.82 5.18 -8.33
CA ASP A 112 -10.85 6.06 -9.51
C ASP A 112 -9.66 5.78 -10.44
N LEU A 113 -8.42 5.79 -9.91
CA LEU A 113 -7.23 5.51 -10.70
C LEU A 113 -7.29 4.14 -11.39
N PHE A 114 -7.76 3.10 -10.71
CA PHE A 114 -7.84 1.75 -11.27
C PHE A 114 -9.17 1.47 -11.99
N GLN A 115 -10.05 2.46 -12.13
CA GLN A 115 -11.38 2.35 -12.74
C GLN A 115 -12.18 1.16 -12.15
N ARG A 116 -12.24 1.10 -10.81
CA ARG A 116 -12.98 0.08 -10.09
C ARG A 116 -14.33 0.61 -9.63
N LYS A 117 -15.28 -0.31 -9.48
CA LYS A 117 -16.59 0.04 -8.90
C LYS A 117 -16.42 0.38 -7.43
N GLN A 118 -17.29 1.25 -6.93
CA GLN A 118 -17.42 1.50 -5.49
C GLN A 118 -17.64 0.18 -4.73
N ASN A 119 -17.23 0.14 -3.48
CA ASN A 119 -17.32 -1.04 -2.61
C ASN A 119 -16.57 -2.29 -3.14
N THR A 120 -15.52 -2.08 -3.93
CA THR A 120 -14.62 -3.16 -4.38
C THR A 120 -13.31 -3.09 -3.60
N TYR A 121 -13.06 -4.10 -2.79
CA TYR A 121 -11.86 -4.20 -1.96
C TYR A 121 -11.05 -5.45 -2.34
N SER A 122 -9.74 -5.36 -2.28
CA SER A 122 -8.84 -6.50 -2.57
C SER A 122 -8.50 -7.29 -1.31
N SER A 123 -8.53 -6.65 -0.15
CA SER A 123 -8.23 -7.25 1.14
C SER A 123 -8.87 -6.47 2.27
N LEU A 124 -9.13 -7.15 3.37
CA LEU A 124 -9.52 -6.59 4.66
C LEU A 124 -8.39 -6.86 5.64
N GLU A 125 -7.90 -5.82 6.31
CA GLU A 125 -6.88 -5.94 7.35
C GLU A 125 -7.51 -5.78 8.72
N LEU A 126 -7.27 -6.74 9.61
CA LEU A 126 -7.83 -6.78 10.95
C LEU A 126 -6.71 -6.77 11.99
N LYS A 127 -6.86 -5.93 13.00
CA LYS A 127 -6.09 -6.01 14.23
C LYS A 127 -6.86 -6.84 15.23
N LEU A 128 -6.28 -7.93 15.68
CA LEU A 128 -6.92 -8.84 16.63
C LEU A 128 -6.48 -8.55 18.05
N ASP A 129 -7.40 -8.70 18.98
CA ASP A 129 -7.05 -8.80 20.41
C ASP A 129 -6.31 -10.12 20.65
N GLN A 130 -5.30 -10.12 21.50
CA GLN A 130 -4.48 -11.29 21.85
C GLN A 130 -5.28 -12.47 22.41
N LYS A 131 -6.50 -12.23 22.89
CA LYS A 131 -7.40 -13.26 23.46
C LYS A 131 -8.25 -14.00 22.42
N ILE A 132 -8.24 -13.57 21.16
CA ILE A 132 -9.11 -14.16 20.13
C ILE A 132 -8.43 -15.39 19.53
N ASN A 133 -9.14 -16.53 19.56
CA ASN A 133 -8.70 -17.74 18.87
C ASN A 133 -8.87 -17.54 17.35
N ARG A 134 -7.77 -17.74 16.62
CA ARG A 134 -7.72 -17.57 15.17
C ARG A 134 -8.72 -18.47 14.45
N GLU A 135 -8.81 -19.75 14.80
CA GLU A 135 -9.69 -20.73 14.14
C GLU A 135 -11.17 -20.35 14.25
N THR A 136 -11.57 -19.91 15.47
CA THR A 136 -12.93 -19.42 15.71
C THR A 136 -13.24 -18.17 14.91
N LEU A 137 -12.27 -17.26 14.81
CA LEU A 137 -12.41 -16.05 14.01
C LEU A 137 -12.51 -16.35 12.51
N GLU A 138 -11.66 -17.25 11.99
CA GLU A 138 -11.69 -17.67 10.58
C GLU A 138 -13.07 -18.23 10.20
N LYS A 139 -13.63 -19.06 11.07
CA LYS A 139 -14.97 -19.62 10.86
C LYS A 139 -16.04 -18.52 10.88
N ASN A 140 -16.05 -17.67 11.91
CA ASN A 140 -17.05 -16.59 12.04
C ASN A 140 -16.99 -15.60 10.87
N ILE A 141 -15.78 -15.25 10.39
CA ILE A 141 -15.63 -14.37 9.25
C ILE A 141 -16.08 -15.08 7.96
N SER A 142 -15.70 -16.36 7.76
CA SER A 142 -16.13 -17.11 6.58
C SER A 142 -17.64 -17.24 6.48
N ASP A 143 -18.32 -17.37 7.62
CA ASP A 143 -19.79 -17.47 7.69
C ASP A 143 -20.49 -16.14 7.32
N LEU A 144 -19.78 -15.00 7.39
CA LEU A 144 -20.32 -13.69 7.02
C LEU A 144 -20.24 -13.39 5.51
N PHE A 145 -19.44 -14.14 4.77
CA PHE A 145 -19.21 -13.90 3.35
C PHE A 145 -19.65 -15.10 2.52
N GLU A 146 -20.35 -14.86 1.42
CA GLU A 146 -20.76 -15.90 0.48
C GLU A 146 -19.64 -16.41 -0.42
N ILE A 147 -18.46 -15.80 -0.36
CA ILE A 147 -17.28 -16.14 -1.16
C ILE A 147 -16.18 -16.74 -0.29
N PRO A 148 -15.40 -17.68 -0.81
CA PRO A 148 -14.28 -18.25 -0.06
C PRO A 148 -13.23 -17.19 0.23
N LEU A 149 -12.95 -16.97 1.52
CA LEU A 149 -11.93 -16.05 1.99
C LEU A 149 -10.63 -16.79 2.30
N ARG A 150 -9.51 -16.16 1.98
CA ARG A 150 -8.20 -16.65 2.38
C ARG A 150 -7.62 -15.75 3.46
N MET A 151 -7.55 -16.25 4.67
CA MET A 151 -6.91 -15.53 5.77
C MET A 151 -5.41 -15.80 5.80
N ARG A 152 -4.64 -14.75 6.04
CA ARG A 152 -3.19 -14.82 6.22
C ARG A 152 -2.77 -13.99 7.41
N SER A 153 -1.92 -14.56 8.25
CA SER A 153 -1.27 -13.80 9.31
C SER A 153 -0.14 -12.92 8.75
N ARG A 154 0.27 -11.93 9.52
CA ARG A 154 1.44 -11.10 9.20
C ARG A 154 2.71 -11.92 9.01
N THR A 155 2.89 -12.98 9.82
CA THR A 155 4.00 -13.94 9.70
C THR A 155 3.96 -14.72 8.38
N GLU A 156 2.78 -15.14 7.93
CA GLU A 156 2.62 -15.84 6.65
C GLU A 156 2.85 -14.93 5.44
N LEU A 157 2.48 -13.65 5.55
CA LEU A 157 2.78 -12.66 4.50
C LEU A 157 4.28 -12.41 4.36
N ASN A 158 5.01 -12.50 5.47
CA ASN A 158 6.46 -12.36 5.52
C ASN A 158 7.20 -13.70 5.57
N ALA A 159 6.57 -14.77 5.11
CA ALA A 159 7.10 -16.14 5.23
C ALA A 159 8.52 -16.32 4.66
N ALA A 160 8.86 -15.60 3.59
CA ALA A 160 10.20 -15.62 3.02
C ALA A 160 11.26 -15.07 4.00
N LEU A 161 10.96 -13.96 4.66
CA LEU A 161 11.81 -13.34 5.68
C LEU A 161 11.97 -14.26 6.90
N PHE A 162 10.86 -14.83 7.39
CA PHE A 162 10.90 -15.75 8.53
C PHE A 162 11.64 -17.04 8.21
N LYS A 163 11.55 -17.55 6.97
CA LYS A 163 12.30 -18.72 6.51
C LYS A 163 13.81 -18.42 6.50
N MET A 164 14.20 -17.24 6.05
CA MET A 164 15.61 -16.80 6.06
C MET A 164 16.14 -16.69 7.48
N LEU A 165 15.44 -16.01 8.38
CA LEU A 165 15.83 -15.89 9.79
C LEU A 165 15.93 -17.26 10.49
N LYS A 166 15.04 -18.18 10.18
CA LYS A 166 15.06 -19.54 10.74
C LYS A 166 16.24 -20.38 10.24
N THR A 167 16.67 -20.18 8.97
CA THR A 167 17.87 -20.82 8.43
C THR A 167 19.16 -20.25 9.04
N GLU A 168 19.21 -18.93 9.28
CA GLU A 168 20.34 -18.31 9.98
C GLU A 168 20.45 -18.78 11.43
N GLN A 169 19.35 -18.86 12.15
CA GLN A 169 19.34 -19.42 13.51
C GLN A 169 19.81 -20.87 13.55
N MET A 170 19.39 -21.72 12.60
CA MET A 170 19.86 -23.10 12.53
C MET A 170 21.36 -23.20 12.20
N ALA A 171 21.89 -22.30 11.38
CA ALA A 171 23.32 -22.26 11.09
C ALA A 171 24.17 -21.92 12.32
N ILE A 172 23.66 -21.05 13.21
CA ILE A 172 24.34 -20.68 14.46
C ILE A 172 24.36 -21.85 15.47
N TYR A 173 23.37 -22.74 15.46
CA TYR A 173 23.33 -23.92 16.34
C TYR A 173 24.19 -25.08 15.83
N LEU A 174 24.73 -25.02 14.61
CA LEU A 174 25.56 -26.07 14.00
C LEU A 174 27.07 -25.74 14.06
N ILE A 175 27.46 -24.61 14.62
CA ILE A 175 28.85 -24.18 14.91
C ILE A 175 29.13 -24.33 16.40
#